data_fc6ee6a3087324fd50c549f4f0bc0ea5
#
_entry.id   fc6ee6a3087324fd50c549f4f0bc0ea5
#
_cell.length_a   1.000
_cell.length_b   1.000
_cell.length_c   1.000
_cell.angle_alpha   90.00
_cell.angle_beta   90.00
_cell.angle_gamma   90.00
#
_symmetry.space_group_name_H-M   'P 1'
#
loop_
_entity.id
_entity.type
_entity.pdbx_description
1 polymer ?
#
loop_
_entity_poly.entity_id
_entity_poly.type
_entity_poly.pdbx_seq_one_letter_code
_entity_poly.pdbx_strand_id
1 'polypeptide(L)'
;MDLTVDGRRVFAANGGAAFDPARPAVALIHGAGMDHTVWSLQARYLAHHGHGVLAVDLPGHGRSAGPLLDSIEAMAGWIARLLDAAGIARAALVGHSMGALVALETASRHPGRVSHLGLIGIAPFMPVHPDLLGAARADMGLAAQLVTSWGFGQSGHLGRNPAPGLWMMGGAHRLLERAPAGVLANDLAACAAYQDAPDAARRVACPTLLLLGADDRMTPARKGRELAAAIDGADCRVLPGIGHMVMAEAPDETIDALADLLRR
;
A
#
# COMPACT_ATOMS: atom_id res chain seq x y z
N MET A 1 -17.44 -2.53 -3.39
CA MET A 1 -18.33 -3.53 -2.79
C MET A 1 -18.22 -3.45 -1.28
N ASP A 2 -19.26 -3.85 -0.59
CA ASP A 2 -19.24 -3.95 0.87
C ASP A 2 -19.10 -5.42 1.27
N LEU A 3 -18.26 -5.66 2.27
CA LEU A 3 -18.00 -6.96 2.90
C LEU A 3 -18.25 -6.84 4.40
N THR A 4 -18.32 -7.96 5.09
CA THR A 4 -18.36 -8.00 6.56
C THR A 4 -17.17 -8.81 7.06
N VAL A 5 -16.28 -8.17 7.83
CA VAL A 5 -15.14 -8.81 8.48
C VAL A 5 -15.26 -8.54 9.99
N ASP A 6 -15.15 -9.57 10.81
CA ASP A 6 -15.31 -9.51 12.26
C ASP A 6 -16.62 -8.80 12.70
N GLY A 7 -17.72 -9.01 11.94
CA GLY A 7 -19.02 -8.39 12.21
C GLY A 7 -19.12 -6.90 11.85
N ARG A 8 -18.14 -6.33 11.15
CA ARG A 8 -18.07 -4.91 10.78
C ARG A 8 -18.07 -4.72 9.28
N ARG A 9 -18.69 -3.62 8.82
CA ARG A 9 -18.71 -3.26 7.41
C ARG A 9 -17.32 -2.84 6.94
N VAL A 10 -16.89 -3.43 5.83
CA VAL A 10 -15.63 -3.14 5.15
C VAL A 10 -15.93 -2.75 3.71
N PHE A 11 -15.30 -1.71 3.23
CA PHE A 11 -15.38 -1.30 1.84
C PHE A 11 -14.12 -1.73 1.07
N ALA A 12 -14.33 -2.28 -0.14
CA ALA A 12 -13.28 -2.49 -1.12
C ALA A 12 -13.76 -2.02 -2.50
N ALA A 13 -12.94 -1.21 -3.18
CA ALA A 13 -13.19 -0.87 -4.58
C ALA A 13 -12.77 -2.06 -5.46
N ASN A 14 -13.60 -2.38 -6.45
CA ASN A 14 -13.42 -3.52 -7.35
C ASN A 14 -12.94 -3.12 -8.76
N GLY A 15 -12.40 -1.91 -8.90
CA GLY A 15 -11.90 -1.40 -10.18
C GLY A 15 -12.98 -1.15 -11.23
N GLY A 16 -14.27 -1.10 -10.85
CA GLY A 16 -15.39 -0.85 -11.75
C GLY A 16 -15.88 -2.09 -12.52
N ALA A 17 -15.36 -3.28 -12.24
CA ALA A 17 -15.86 -4.55 -12.75
C ALA A 17 -16.54 -5.36 -11.64
N ALA A 18 -17.49 -6.22 -11.97
CA ALA A 18 -18.09 -7.11 -10.99
C ALA A 18 -17.03 -8.02 -10.37
N PHE A 19 -17.01 -8.10 -9.04
CA PHE A 19 -16.08 -8.99 -8.35
C PHE A 19 -16.52 -10.44 -8.53
N ASP A 20 -15.57 -11.28 -8.93
CA ASP A 20 -15.77 -12.72 -9.11
C ASP A 20 -14.65 -13.45 -8.35
N PRO A 21 -14.96 -14.18 -7.26
CA PRO A 21 -13.95 -14.88 -6.45
C PRO A 21 -13.30 -16.06 -7.19
N ALA A 22 -13.85 -16.50 -8.32
CA ALA A 22 -13.26 -17.56 -9.15
C ALA A 22 -12.09 -17.05 -10.02
N ARG A 23 -11.97 -15.72 -10.20
CA ARG A 23 -10.85 -15.13 -10.91
C ARG A 23 -9.61 -15.03 -10.03
N PRO A 24 -8.39 -15.02 -10.61
CA PRO A 24 -7.18 -14.68 -9.86
C PRO A 24 -7.37 -13.38 -9.09
N ALA A 25 -7.32 -13.46 -7.75
CA ALA A 25 -7.62 -12.32 -6.90
C ALA A 25 -6.41 -11.47 -6.61
N VAL A 26 -6.60 -10.15 -6.55
CA VAL A 26 -5.59 -9.15 -6.16
C VAL A 26 -6.15 -8.25 -5.07
N ALA A 27 -5.51 -8.20 -3.91
CA ALA A 27 -5.80 -7.24 -2.86
C ALA A 27 -4.76 -6.11 -2.86
N LEU A 28 -5.24 -4.87 -2.96
CA LEU A 28 -4.42 -3.65 -2.98
C LEU A 28 -4.58 -2.94 -1.62
N ILE A 29 -3.47 -2.74 -0.91
CA ILE A 29 -3.43 -2.26 0.48
C ILE A 29 -2.76 -0.88 0.50
N HIS A 30 -3.47 0.14 0.95
CA HIS A 30 -3.02 1.53 0.95
C HIS A 30 -1.98 1.81 2.06
N GLY A 31 -1.31 2.96 1.96
CA GLY A 31 -0.37 3.49 2.95
C GLY A 31 -1.05 4.19 4.13
N ALA A 32 -0.23 4.64 5.09
CA ALA A 32 -0.68 5.32 6.30
C ALA A 32 -1.57 6.54 6.00
N GLY A 33 -2.72 6.64 6.67
CA GLY A 33 -3.67 7.73 6.56
C GLY A 33 -4.41 7.83 5.22
N MET A 34 -4.23 6.87 4.33
CA MET A 34 -4.82 6.83 2.98
C MET A 34 -6.09 5.98 2.93
N ASP A 35 -6.62 5.77 1.72
CA ASP A 35 -7.74 4.88 1.43
C ASP A 35 -7.56 4.22 0.05
N HIS A 36 -8.55 3.41 -0.38
CA HIS A 36 -8.55 2.69 -1.66
C HIS A 36 -8.32 3.57 -2.89
N THR A 37 -8.58 4.87 -2.81
CA THR A 37 -8.53 5.76 -3.99
C THR A 37 -7.13 5.93 -4.56
N VAL A 38 -6.08 5.69 -3.76
CA VAL A 38 -4.68 5.72 -4.23
C VAL A 38 -4.40 4.64 -5.30
N TRP A 39 -5.23 3.60 -5.36
CA TRP A 39 -5.13 2.49 -6.30
C TRP A 39 -6.06 2.58 -7.51
N SER A 40 -6.73 3.72 -7.72
CA SER A 40 -7.81 3.84 -8.72
C SER A 40 -7.41 3.39 -10.12
N LEU A 41 -6.21 3.72 -10.59
CA LEU A 41 -5.73 3.36 -11.93
C LEU A 41 -5.34 1.87 -12.00
N GLN A 42 -4.58 1.37 -11.04
CA GLN A 42 -4.14 -0.02 -10.97
C GLN A 42 -5.34 -0.97 -10.77
N ALA A 43 -6.25 -0.62 -9.87
CA ALA A 43 -7.46 -1.40 -9.62
C ALA A 43 -8.32 -1.53 -10.88
N ARG A 44 -8.53 -0.40 -11.60
CA ARG A 44 -9.29 -0.39 -12.85
C ARG A 44 -8.62 -1.27 -13.91
N TYR A 45 -7.32 -1.10 -14.12
CA TYR A 45 -6.59 -1.90 -15.09
C TYR A 45 -6.72 -3.39 -14.80
N LEU A 46 -6.36 -3.82 -13.59
CA LEU A 46 -6.37 -5.23 -13.19
C LEU A 46 -7.77 -5.86 -13.30
N ALA A 47 -8.81 -5.15 -12.87
CA ALA A 47 -10.18 -5.62 -12.92
C ALA A 47 -10.66 -5.87 -14.36
N HIS A 48 -10.24 -5.03 -15.32
CA HIS A 48 -10.57 -5.17 -16.74
C HIS A 48 -9.63 -6.11 -17.50
N HIS A 49 -8.56 -6.59 -16.84
CA HIS A 49 -7.61 -7.56 -17.40
C HIS A 49 -7.67 -8.94 -16.70
N GLY A 50 -8.86 -9.30 -16.21
CA GLY A 50 -9.16 -10.68 -15.81
C GLY A 50 -8.98 -10.99 -14.31
N HIS A 51 -8.73 -9.99 -13.46
CA HIS A 51 -8.54 -10.22 -12.02
C HIS A 51 -9.80 -9.86 -11.21
N GLY A 52 -10.02 -10.58 -10.12
CA GLY A 52 -10.90 -10.15 -9.03
C GLY A 52 -10.16 -9.17 -8.11
N VAL A 53 -10.55 -7.89 -8.13
CA VAL A 53 -9.79 -6.83 -7.42
C VAL A 53 -10.48 -6.40 -6.14
N LEU A 54 -9.71 -6.27 -5.08
CA LEU A 54 -10.08 -5.66 -3.81
C LEU A 54 -9.09 -4.55 -3.44
N ALA A 55 -9.32 -3.32 -3.87
CA ALA A 55 -8.63 -2.16 -3.30
C ALA A 55 -9.32 -1.79 -1.99
N VAL A 56 -8.76 -2.23 -0.88
CA VAL A 56 -9.44 -2.24 0.42
C VAL A 56 -9.21 -0.94 1.18
N ASP A 57 -10.24 -0.49 1.90
CA ASP A 57 -10.07 0.43 3.03
C ASP A 57 -9.84 -0.39 4.29
N LEU A 58 -8.68 -0.22 4.93
CA LEU A 58 -8.37 -0.86 6.22
C LEU A 58 -9.39 -0.41 7.29
N PRO A 59 -9.55 -1.15 8.40
CA PRO A 59 -10.47 -0.76 9.48
C PRO A 59 -10.24 0.67 9.96
N GLY A 60 -11.31 1.46 9.99
CA GLY A 60 -11.27 2.88 10.38
C GLY A 60 -10.80 3.84 9.29
N HIS A 61 -10.48 3.35 8.09
CA HIS A 61 -10.08 4.17 6.95
C HIS A 61 -11.21 4.31 5.93
N GLY A 62 -11.16 5.40 5.16
CA GLY A 62 -12.06 5.63 4.04
C GLY A 62 -13.53 5.39 4.38
N ARG A 63 -14.09 4.30 3.83
CA ARG A 63 -15.48 3.89 4.00
C ARG A 63 -15.67 2.67 4.91
N SER A 64 -14.58 2.10 5.43
CA SER A 64 -14.60 0.95 6.34
C SER A 64 -14.87 1.38 7.77
N ALA A 65 -15.67 0.58 8.49
CA ALA A 65 -15.90 0.80 9.91
C ALA A 65 -14.64 0.50 10.73
N GLY A 66 -14.48 1.24 11.85
CA GLY A 66 -13.42 0.95 12.84
C GLY A 66 -13.72 -0.27 13.73
N PRO A 67 -12.92 -0.51 14.75
CA PRO A 67 -11.83 0.35 15.21
C PRO A 67 -10.59 0.27 14.34
N LEU A 68 -9.67 1.23 14.52
CA LEU A 68 -8.32 1.14 13.95
C LEU A 68 -7.59 -0.09 14.51
N LEU A 69 -6.69 -0.62 13.71
CA LEU A 69 -5.72 -1.63 14.15
C LEU A 69 -4.40 -0.92 14.44
N ASP A 70 -3.78 -1.24 15.55
CA ASP A 70 -2.65 -0.50 16.11
C ASP A 70 -1.28 -1.12 15.81
N SER A 71 -1.24 -2.21 15.04
CA SER A 71 0.01 -2.88 14.66
C SER A 71 -0.07 -3.52 13.29
N ILE A 72 1.09 -3.65 12.64
CA ILE A 72 1.22 -4.29 11.33
C ILE A 72 0.76 -5.75 11.39
N GLU A 73 1.06 -6.44 12.47
CA GLU A 73 0.67 -7.84 12.70
C GLU A 73 -0.85 -8.01 12.80
N ALA A 74 -1.52 -7.08 13.50
CA ALA A 74 -2.97 -7.08 13.60
C ALA A 74 -3.62 -6.83 12.24
N MET A 75 -3.07 -5.88 11.45
CA MET A 75 -3.50 -5.59 10.08
C MET A 75 -3.28 -6.80 9.17
N ALA A 76 -2.14 -7.48 9.26
CA ALA A 76 -1.83 -8.67 8.47
C ALA A 76 -2.80 -9.83 8.77
N GLY A 77 -3.08 -10.10 10.04
CA GLY A 77 -4.10 -11.07 10.46
C GLY A 77 -5.50 -10.70 9.97
N TRP A 78 -5.81 -9.40 9.92
CA TRP A 78 -7.08 -8.91 9.40
C TRP A 78 -7.19 -9.10 7.87
N ILE A 79 -6.11 -8.92 7.10
CA ILE A 79 -6.10 -9.22 5.65
C ILE A 79 -6.45 -10.69 5.40
N ALA A 80 -5.92 -11.64 6.19
CA ALA A 80 -6.30 -13.04 6.05
C ALA A 80 -7.82 -13.26 6.23
N ARG A 81 -8.42 -12.62 7.25
CA ARG A 81 -9.89 -12.68 7.47
C ARG A 81 -10.70 -11.96 6.39
N LEU A 82 -10.17 -10.88 5.82
CA LEU A 82 -10.76 -10.21 4.65
C LEU A 82 -10.87 -11.16 3.46
N LEU A 83 -9.80 -11.93 3.18
CA LEU A 83 -9.82 -12.93 2.10
C LEU A 83 -10.87 -14.01 2.37
N ASP A 84 -11.02 -14.46 3.62
CA ASP A 84 -12.07 -15.42 4.01
C ASP A 84 -13.47 -14.84 3.77
N ALA A 85 -13.71 -13.61 4.19
CA ALA A 85 -15.00 -12.92 4.01
C ALA A 85 -15.33 -12.67 2.52
N ALA A 86 -14.33 -12.55 1.67
CA ALA A 86 -14.49 -12.39 0.23
C ALA A 86 -14.58 -13.74 -0.53
N GLY A 87 -14.48 -14.87 0.16
CA GLY A 87 -14.48 -16.21 -0.44
C GLY A 87 -13.21 -16.52 -1.24
N ILE A 88 -12.08 -15.88 -0.91
CA ILE A 88 -10.81 -16.00 -1.63
C ILE A 88 -9.89 -16.93 -0.84
N ALA A 89 -9.53 -18.06 -1.45
CA ALA A 89 -8.57 -18.98 -0.83
C ALA A 89 -7.13 -18.44 -0.89
N ARG A 90 -6.74 -17.80 -1.99
CA ARG A 90 -5.39 -17.29 -2.24
C ARG A 90 -5.43 -16.05 -3.13
N ALA A 91 -4.66 -15.01 -2.83
CA ALA A 91 -4.60 -13.77 -3.59
C ALA A 91 -3.18 -13.27 -3.80
N ALA A 92 -2.98 -12.48 -4.84
CA ALA A 92 -1.84 -11.58 -4.90
C ALA A 92 -2.08 -10.42 -3.92
N LEU A 93 -1.08 -10.07 -3.12
CA LEU A 93 -1.12 -8.91 -2.24
C LEU A 93 -0.19 -7.83 -2.78
N VAL A 94 -0.71 -6.63 -2.96
CA VAL A 94 0.09 -5.47 -3.35
C VAL A 94 -0.12 -4.39 -2.30
N GLY A 95 0.95 -3.94 -1.68
CA GLY A 95 0.90 -2.91 -0.65
C GLY A 95 1.79 -1.71 -0.97
N HIS A 96 1.38 -0.54 -0.52
CA HIS A 96 2.18 0.67 -0.56
C HIS A 96 2.55 1.11 0.85
N SER A 97 3.83 1.44 1.11
CA SER A 97 4.29 1.99 2.38
C SER A 97 3.87 1.10 3.57
N MET A 98 3.06 1.60 4.50
CA MET A 98 2.45 0.78 5.57
C MET A 98 1.78 -0.48 5.01
N GLY A 99 0.99 -0.34 3.94
CA GLY A 99 0.35 -1.48 3.28
C GLY A 99 1.35 -2.51 2.73
N ALA A 100 2.57 -2.09 2.37
CA ALA A 100 3.63 -3.00 1.97
C ALA A 100 4.17 -3.81 3.16
N LEU A 101 4.31 -3.20 4.35
CA LEU A 101 4.63 -3.95 5.58
C LEU A 101 3.52 -4.95 5.92
N VAL A 102 2.25 -4.54 5.81
CA VAL A 102 1.09 -5.42 6.04
C VAL A 102 1.08 -6.59 5.04
N ALA A 103 1.31 -6.34 3.76
CA ALA A 103 1.37 -7.38 2.74
C ALA A 103 2.53 -8.36 2.99
N LEU A 104 3.71 -7.85 3.33
CA LEU A 104 4.90 -8.63 3.68
C LEU A 104 4.63 -9.54 4.89
N GLU A 105 4.11 -8.97 5.96
CA GLU A 105 3.79 -9.71 7.19
C GLU A 105 2.70 -10.77 6.94
N THR A 106 1.70 -10.45 6.11
CA THR A 106 0.68 -11.44 5.71
C THR A 106 1.31 -12.60 4.94
N ALA A 107 2.19 -12.32 3.97
CA ALA A 107 2.88 -13.36 3.19
C ALA A 107 3.78 -14.24 4.08
N SER A 108 4.43 -13.63 5.06
CA SER A 108 5.26 -14.32 6.03
C SER A 108 4.47 -15.28 6.94
N ARG A 109 3.34 -14.81 7.49
CA ARG A 109 2.51 -15.60 8.44
C ARG A 109 1.56 -16.56 7.77
N HIS A 110 1.12 -16.25 6.57
CA HIS A 110 0.10 -17.00 5.84
C HIS A 110 0.56 -17.35 4.41
N PRO A 111 1.70 -18.06 4.23
CA PRO A 111 2.29 -18.29 2.90
C PRO A 111 1.34 -19.02 1.94
N GLY A 112 0.45 -19.88 2.44
CA GLY A 112 -0.57 -20.56 1.63
C GLY A 112 -1.68 -19.64 1.10
N ARG A 113 -1.80 -18.41 1.65
CA ARG A 113 -2.84 -17.44 1.26
C ARG A 113 -2.35 -16.41 0.24
N VAL A 114 -1.04 -16.32 -0.01
CA VAL A 114 -0.45 -15.30 -0.88
C VAL A 114 0.17 -15.93 -2.11
N SER A 115 -0.36 -15.59 -3.29
CA SER A 115 0.13 -16.11 -4.58
C SER A 115 1.32 -15.32 -5.12
N HIS A 116 1.27 -14.00 -5.00
CA HIS A 116 2.30 -13.06 -5.45
C HIS A 116 2.35 -11.89 -4.47
N LEU A 117 3.49 -11.25 -4.36
CA LEU A 117 3.72 -10.15 -3.44
C LEU A 117 4.29 -8.93 -4.16
N GLY A 118 3.55 -7.83 -4.16
CA GLY A 118 4.00 -6.52 -4.65
C GLY A 118 4.24 -5.56 -3.49
N LEU A 119 5.46 -5.09 -3.33
CA LEU A 119 5.88 -4.19 -2.25
C LEU A 119 6.33 -2.85 -2.84
N ILE A 120 5.55 -1.79 -2.63
CA ILE A 120 5.79 -0.48 -3.22
C ILE A 120 6.19 0.52 -2.12
N GLY A 121 7.33 1.17 -2.26
CA GLY A 121 7.80 2.17 -1.31
C GLY A 121 8.00 1.58 0.10
N ILE A 122 8.87 0.60 0.24
CA ILE A 122 9.14 -0.15 1.49
C ILE A 122 10.62 -0.07 1.89
N ALA A 123 10.85 -0.16 3.19
CA ALA A 123 12.17 -0.33 3.79
C ALA A 123 12.13 -1.36 4.94
N PRO A 124 13.26 -1.99 5.31
CA PRO A 124 13.30 -2.97 6.40
C PRO A 124 12.89 -2.38 7.76
N PHE A 125 13.14 -1.10 7.96
CA PHE A 125 12.70 -0.32 9.11
C PHE A 125 12.15 1.01 8.60
N MET A 126 11.01 1.44 9.11
CA MET A 126 10.33 2.65 8.68
C MET A 126 10.16 3.63 9.87
N PRO A 127 11.28 4.17 10.40
CA PRO A 127 11.21 5.15 11.47
C PRO A 127 10.47 6.40 10.99
N VAL A 128 9.60 6.92 11.83
CA VAL A 128 8.85 8.14 11.54
C VAL A 128 9.55 9.35 12.16
N HIS A 129 9.74 10.41 11.35
CA HIS A 129 10.33 11.65 11.85
C HIS A 129 9.46 12.22 12.98
N PRO A 130 10.05 12.68 14.11
CA PRO A 130 9.29 13.21 15.25
C PRO A 130 8.32 14.32 14.88
N ASP A 131 8.72 15.24 13.97
CA ASP A 131 7.88 16.35 13.52
C ASP A 131 6.63 15.84 12.79
N LEU A 132 6.77 14.81 11.95
CA LEU A 132 5.62 14.22 11.27
C LEU A 132 4.67 13.54 12.26
N LEU A 133 5.21 12.79 13.21
CA LEU A 133 4.37 12.13 14.22
C LEU A 133 3.70 13.15 15.13
N GLY A 134 4.40 14.23 15.50
CA GLY A 134 3.83 15.35 16.27
C GLY A 134 2.71 16.05 15.50
N ALA A 135 2.94 16.36 14.23
CA ALA A 135 1.94 16.99 13.35
C ALA A 135 0.72 16.08 13.17
N ALA A 136 0.90 14.78 12.94
CA ALA A 136 -0.19 13.83 12.78
C ALA A 136 -1.11 13.73 14.01
N ARG A 137 -0.61 14.08 15.19
CA ARG A 137 -1.38 14.13 16.45
C ARG A 137 -2.08 15.46 16.70
N ALA A 138 -1.51 16.57 16.22
CA ALA A 138 -1.92 17.90 16.63
C ALA A 138 -2.43 18.80 15.48
N ASP A 139 -1.92 18.60 14.27
CA ASP A 139 -2.19 19.45 13.08
C ASP A 139 -2.14 18.62 11.81
N MET A 140 -3.29 18.13 11.39
CA MET A 140 -3.41 17.29 10.18
C MET A 140 -3.02 18.04 8.90
N GLY A 141 -3.23 19.36 8.83
CA GLY A 141 -2.81 20.17 7.68
C GLY A 141 -1.30 20.19 7.53
N LEU A 142 -0.57 20.40 8.65
CA LEU A 142 0.89 20.33 8.67
C LEU A 142 1.37 18.89 8.35
N ALA A 143 0.74 17.87 8.93
CA ALA A 143 1.09 16.48 8.65
C ALA A 143 0.92 16.14 7.16
N ALA A 144 -0.20 16.53 6.55
CA ALA A 144 -0.45 16.33 5.13
C ALA A 144 0.58 17.08 4.25
N GLN A 145 0.97 18.30 4.66
CA GLN A 145 2.03 19.04 3.98
C GLN A 145 3.39 18.32 4.06
N LEU A 146 3.78 17.82 5.23
CA LEU A 146 5.03 17.08 5.40
C LEU A 146 5.04 15.80 4.57
N VAL A 147 3.98 14.99 4.64
CA VAL A 147 3.86 13.76 3.86
C VAL A 147 3.96 14.04 2.36
N THR A 148 3.26 15.05 1.85
CA THR A 148 3.29 15.38 0.42
C THR A 148 4.62 15.99 -0.01
N SER A 149 5.25 16.82 0.82
CA SER A 149 6.55 17.42 0.52
C SER A 149 7.69 16.40 0.50
N TRP A 150 7.63 15.37 1.33
CA TRP A 150 8.65 14.32 1.39
C TRP A 150 8.34 13.14 0.48
N GLY A 151 7.05 12.89 0.24
CA GLY A 151 6.57 11.72 -0.47
C GLY A 151 6.59 11.83 -1.98
N PHE A 152 6.60 13.03 -2.56
CA PHE A 152 6.65 13.19 -4.01
C PHE A 152 8.06 13.51 -4.50
N GLY A 153 8.43 12.96 -5.66
CA GLY A 153 9.65 13.31 -6.37
C GLY A 153 9.63 14.75 -6.86
N GLN A 154 10.81 15.28 -7.21
CA GLN A 154 10.97 16.69 -7.58
C GLN A 154 10.08 17.12 -8.76
N SER A 155 9.83 16.23 -9.70
CA SER A 155 8.94 16.50 -10.84
C SER A 155 7.50 16.78 -10.41
N GLY A 156 7.00 16.09 -9.39
CA GLY A 156 5.67 16.31 -8.81
C GLY A 156 5.50 17.69 -8.19
N HIS A 157 6.56 18.22 -7.57
CA HIS A 157 6.57 19.59 -7.00
C HIS A 157 6.46 20.68 -8.07
N LEU A 158 6.95 20.42 -9.28
CA LEU A 158 6.90 21.36 -10.41
C LEU A 158 5.63 21.22 -11.26
N GLY A 159 4.65 20.45 -10.79
CA GLY A 159 3.39 20.24 -11.52
C GLY A 159 3.53 19.34 -12.75
N ARG A 160 4.65 18.65 -12.93
CA ARG A 160 4.81 17.63 -13.97
C ARG A 160 4.04 16.37 -13.55
N ASN A 161 2.93 16.15 -14.23
CA ASN A 161 2.08 15.00 -14.04
C ASN A 161 1.92 14.29 -15.39
N PRO A 162 2.06 12.94 -15.43
CA PRO A 162 1.73 12.16 -16.63
C PRO A 162 0.33 12.43 -17.17
N ALA A 163 -0.64 12.68 -16.27
CA ALA A 163 -1.99 13.09 -16.64
C ALA A 163 -2.13 14.62 -16.59
N PRO A 164 -2.19 15.32 -17.72
CA PRO A 164 -2.31 16.79 -17.76
C PRO A 164 -3.53 17.28 -16.97
N GLY A 165 -3.35 18.37 -16.22
CA GLY A 165 -4.43 19.01 -15.45
C GLY A 165 -4.68 18.39 -14.06
N LEU A 166 -4.03 17.30 -13.69
CA LEU A 166 -4.08 16.77 -12.33
C LEU A 166 -2.94 17.35 -11.48
N TRP A 167 -3.27 17.80 -10.29
CA TRP A 167 -2.30 18.17 -9.28
C TRP A 167 -2.20 17.07 -8.23
N MET A 168 -1.27 16.12 -8.43
CA MET A 168 -1.11 14.93 -7.59
C MET A 168 -0.88 15.26 -6.11
N MET A 169 0.01 16.22 -5.83
CA MET A 169 0.29 16.64 -4.45
C MET A 169 -0.95 17.20 -3.76
N GLY A 170 -1.74 18.03 -4.44
CA GLY A 170 -2.99 18.57 -3.91
C GLY A 170 -4.03 17.48 -3.66
N GLY A 171 -4.12 16.49 -4.55
CA GLY A 171 -4.98 15.32 -4.36
C GLY A 171 -4.58 14.51 -3.14
N ALA A 172 -3.29 14.20 -2.98
CA ALA A 172 -2.77 13.47 -1.83
C ALA A 172 -2.92 14.26 -0.52
N HIS A 173 -2.66 15.57 -0.55
CA HIS A 173 -2.89 16.45 0.61
C HIS A 173 -4.34 16.39 1.09
N ARG A 174 -5.29 16.55 0.16
CA ARG A 174 -6.73 16.48 0.46
C ARG A 174 -7.18 15.11 0.93
N LEU A 175 -6.59 14.03 0.41
CA LEU A 175 -6.86 12.67 0.87
C LEU A 175 -6.50 12.53 2.35
N LEU A 176 -5.31 12.96 2.74
CA LEU A 176 -4.82 12.90 4.12
C LEU A 176 -5.66 13.78 5.07
N GLU A 177 -6.00 15.02 4.66
CA GLU A 177 -6.86 15.91 5.48
C GLU A 177 -8.26 15.33 5.74
N ARG A 178 -8.77 14.47 4.84
CA ARG A 178 -10.07 13.83 4.99
C ARG A 178 -10.05 12.58 5.85
N ALA A 179 -8.85 12.06 6.17
CA ALA A 179 -8.74 10.92 7.07
C ALA A 179 -9.35 11.26 8.44
N PRO A 180 -10.08 10.34 9.07
CA PRO A 180 -10.59 10.54 10.40
C PRO A 180 -9.48 10.89 11.40
N ALA A 181 -9.81 11.69 12.42
CA ALA A 181 -8.84 12.10 13.41
C ALA A 181 -8.14 10.90 14.06
N GLY A 182 -6.82 10.99 14.20
CA GLY A 182 -5.99 9.97 14.82
C GLY A 182 -5.55 8.82 13.88
N VAL A 183 -6.16 8.65 12.70
CA VAL A 183 -5.82 7.57 11.76
C VAL A 183 -4.34 7.64 11.35
N LEU A 184 -3.90 8.77 10.83
CA LEU A 184 -2.50 8.91 10.38
C LEU A 184 -1.50 8.70 11.54
N ALA A 185 -1.81 9.24 12.74
CA ALA A 185 -0.93 9.08 13.90
C ALA A 185 -0.84 7.61 14.36
N ASN A 186 -1.96 6.88 14.35
CA ASN A 186 -2.00 5.45 14.65
C ASN A 186 -1.14 4.65 13.68
N ASP A 187 -1.32 4.90 12.39
CA ASP A 187 -0.63 4.17 11.33
C ASP A 187 0.87 4.40 11.33
N LEU A 188 1.28 5.66 11.49
CA LEU A 188 2.69 6.02 11.62
C LEU A 188 3.34 5.38 12.85
N ALA A 189 2.61 5.31 13.97
CA ALA A 189 3.07 4.64 15.18
C ALA A 189 3.23 3.12 14.95
N ALA A 190 2.28 2.48 14.27
CA ALA A 190 2.36 1.07 13.91
C ALA A 190 3.56 0.78 13.00
N CYS A 191 3.81 1.64 11.99
CA CYS A 191 4.99 1.51 11.12
C CYS A 191 6.31 1.64 11.90
N ALA A 192 6.41 2.64 12.79
CA ALA A 192 7.62 2.89 13.58
C ALA A 192 7.90 1.75 14.59
N ALA A 193 6.84 1.14 15.11
CA ALA A 193 6.96 0.03 16.08
C ALA A 193 7.34 -1.30 15.44
N TYR A 194 7.03 -1.51 14.16
CA TYR A 194 7.26 -2.77 13.47
C TYR A 194 8.75 -2.96 13.13
N GLN A 195 9.36 -4.03 13.68
CA GLN A 195 10.78 -4.32 13.53
C GLN A 195 11.06 -5.65 12.81
N ASP A 196 10.03 -6.43 12.49
CA ASP A 196 10.16 -7.81 12.01
C ASP A 196 10.29 -7.92 10.48
N ALA A 197 10.28 -6.82 9.71
CA ALA A 197 10.33 -6.86 8.25
C ALA A 197 11.52 -7.67 7.68
N PRO A 198 12.74 -7.60 8.23
CA PRO A 198 13.85 -8.43 7.74
C PRO A 198 13.61 -9.92 7.94
N ASP A 199 13.00 -10.32 9.05
CA ASP A 199 12.67 -11.71 9.35
C ASP A 199 11.48 -12.19 8.53
N ALA A 200 10.47 -11.35 8.37
CA ALA A 200 9.33 -11.62 7.49
C ALA A 200 9.77 -11.84 6.04
N ALA A 201 10.70 -11.00 5.54
CA ALA A 201 11.24 -11.10 4.19
C ALA A 201 11.89 -12.47 3.92
N ARG A 202 12.65 -13.01 4.85
CA ARG A 202 13.29 -14.33 4.74
C ARG A 202 12.29 -15.50 4.69
N ARG A 203 11.06 -15.29 5.14
CA ARG A 203 10.00 -16.31 5.14
C ARG A 203 9.06 -16.23 3.93
N VAL A 204 9.23 -15.24 3.07
CA VAL A 204 8.42 -15.11 1.85
C VAL A 204 8.73 -16.25 0.89
N ALA A 205 7.69 -16.94 0.39
CA ALA A 205 7.81 -18.11 -0.46
C ALA A 205 7.06 -17.97 -1.81
N CYS A 206 6.69 -16.76 -2.20
CA CYS A 206 5.98 -16.49 -3.46
C CYS A 206 6.75 -15.51 -4.34
N PRO A 207 6.49 -15.49 -5.67
CA PRO A 207 7.05 -14.48 -6.55
C PRO A 207 6.82 -13.08 -5.99
N THR A 208 7.91 -12.31 -5.89
CA THR A 208 7.89 -11.00 -5.22
C THR A 208 8.48 -9.92 -6.13
N LEU A 209 7.82 -8.76 -6.15
CA LEU A 209 8.27 -7.52 -6.76
C LEU A 209 8.44 -6.45 -5.69
N LEU A 210 9.59 -5.77 -5.68
CA LEU A 210 9.75 -4.49 -5.01
C LEU A 210 9.81 -3.38 -6.06
N LEU A 211 8.96 -2.36 -5.93
CA LEU A 211 8.92 -1.21 -6.81
C LEU A 211 9.20 0.06 -6.00
N LEU A 212 10.32 0.72 -6.29
CA LEU A 212 10.89 1.78 -5.47
C LEU A 212 11.07 3.06 -6.28
N GLY A 213 10.84 4.20 -5.68
CA GLY A 213 11.19 5.50 -6.26
C GLY A 213 12.65 5.88 -5.96
N ALA A 214 13.39 6.38 -6.95
CA ALA A 214 14.78 6.80 -6.75
C ALA A 214 14.89 8.04 -5.85
N ASP A 215 13.87 8.90 -5.88
CA ASP A 215 13.79 10.16 -5.12
C ASP A 215 12.98 10.02 -3.81
N ASP A 216 12.62 8.79 -3.43
CA ASP A 216 11.87 8.51 -2.21
C ASP A 216 12.68 8.89 -0.97
N ARG A 217 12.17 9.89 -0.21
CA ARG A 217 12.77 10.37 1.03
C ARG A 217 12.19 9.71 2.27
N MET A 218 11.04 9.04 2.15
CA MET A 218 10.37 8.36 3.26
C MET A 218 10.93 6.94 3.45
N THR A 219 11.07 6.21 2.33
CA THR A 219 11.66 4.86 2.30
C THR A 219 12.73 4.79 1.20
N PRO A 220 13.93 5.30 1.45
CA PRO A 220 14.97 5.43 0.43
C PRO A 220 15.23 4.12 -0.32
N ALA A 221 15.32 4.18 -1.66
CA ALA A 221 15.47 3.01 -2.54
C ALA A 221 16.63 2.08 -2.13
N ARG A 222 17.73 2.64 -1.56
CA ARG A 222 18.83 1.84 -1.02
C ARG A 222 18.35 0.88 0.07
N LYS A 223 17.47 1.35 0.96
CA LYS A 223 16.90 0.52 2.03
C LYS A 223 15.92 -0.53 1.50
N GLY A 224 15.11 -0.18 0.50
CA GLY A 224 14.26 -1.16 -0.17
C GLY A 224 15.06 -2.28 -0.84
N ARG A 225 16.22 -1.96 -1.45
CA ARG A 225 17.13 -2.98 -2.01
C ARG A 225 17.74 -3.89 -0.94
N GLU A 226 18.03 -3.35 0.26
CA GLU A 226 18.51 -4.16 1.40
C GLU A 226 17.43 -5.20 1.79
N LEU A 227 16.16 -4.81 1.80
CA LEU A 227 15.04 -5.72 2.08
C LEU A 227 14.84 -6.74 0.94
N ALA A 228 14.92 -6.30 -0.32
CA ALA A 228 14.80 -7.19 -1.47
C ALA A 228 15.85 -8.31 -1.46
N ALA A 229 17.06 -8.02 -1.03
CA ALA A 229 18.13 -9.01 -0.92
C ALA A 229 17.85 -10.11 0.13
N ALA A 230 16.88 -9.90 1.03
CA ALA A 230 16.46 -10.90 2.01
C ALA A 230 15.32 -11.80 1.51
N ILE A 231 14.72 -11.49 0.34
CA ILE A 231 13.65 -12.27 -0.27
C ILE A 231 14.21 -13.05 -1.47
N ASP A 232 14.14 -14.37 -1.41
CA ASP A 232 14.68 -15.22 -2.48
C ASP A 232 13.96 -14.96 -3.81
N GLY A 233 14.73 -14.74 -4.88
CA GLY A 233 14.21 -14.50 -6.23
C GLY A 233 13.39 -13.21 -6.40
N ALA A 234 13.46 -12.24 -5.48
CA ALA A 234 12.73 -10.99 -5.62
C ALA A 234 13.21 -10.16 -6.81
N ASP A 235 12.24 -9.65 -7.59
CA ASP A 235 12.46 -8.63 -8.61
C ASP A 235 12.45 -7.25 -7.94
N CYS A 236 13.52 -6.48 -8.08
CA CYS A 236 13.61 -5.15 -7.47
C CYS A 236 13.86 -4.09 -8.54
N ARG A 237 12.85 -3.27 -8.79
CA ARG A 237 12.87 -2.19 -9.78
C ARG A 237 12.92 -0.83 -9.09
N VAL A 238 13.76 0.08 -9.60
CA VAL A 238 13.85 1.45 -9.10
C VAL A 238 13.56 2.41 -10.24
N LEU A 239 12.55 3.26 -10.04
CA LEU A 239 12.11 4.23 -11.04
C LEU A 239 12.80 5.58 -10.82
N PRO A 240 13.53 6.09 -11.83
CA PRO A 240 14.25 7.36 -11.72
C PRO A 240 13.28 8.56 -11.65
N GLY A 241 13.58 9.54 -10.80
CA GLY A 241 12.80 10.78 -10.67
C GLY A 241 11.45 10.62 -9.95
N ILE A 242 11.15 9.43 -9.43
CA ILE A 242 9.91 9.10 -8.73
C ILE A 242 10.16 9.07 -7.22
N GLY A 243 9.23 9.65 -6.46
CA GLY A 243 9.25 9.65 -4.99
C GLY A 243 8.59 8.41 -4.38
N HIS A 244 7.98 8.63 -3.22
CA HIS A 244 7.31 7.57 -2.44
C HIS A 244 5.97 7.13 -3.03
N MET A 245 5.25 8.04 -3.71
CA MET A 245 3.91 7.80 -4.25
C MET A 245 3.97 7.18 -5.65
N VAL A 246 4.72 6.09 -5.78
CA VAL A 246 5.07 5.44 -7.05
C VAL A 246 3.84 5.15 -7.92
N MET A 247 2.74 4.64 -7.33
CA MET A 247 1.51 4.30 -8.05
C MET A 247 0.77 5.53 -8.60
N ALA A 248 1.05 6.72 -8.05
CA ALA A 248 0.48 7.99 -8.52
C ALA A 248 1.43 8.73 -9.47
N GLU A 249 2.73 8.70 -9.19
CA GLU A 249 3.76 9.41 -9.96
C GLU A 249 4.15 8.67 -11.25
N ALA A 250 4.10 7.35 -11.24
CA ALA A 250 4.43 6.46 -12.37
C ALA A 250 3.36 5.37 -12.52
N PRO A 251 2.10 5.73 -12.87
CA PRO A 251 0.98 4.81 -12.88
C PRO A 251 1.14 3.69 -13.94
N ASP A 252 1.64 4.02 -15.11
CA ASP A 252 1.79 3.07 -16.21
C ASP A 252 2.92 2.06 -15.91
N GLU A 253 4.08 2.54 -15.45
CA GLU A 253 5.20 1.69 -15.04
C GLU A 253 4.81 0.80 -13.85
N THR A 254 3.96 1.31 -12.95
CA THR A 254 3.42 0.51 -11.84
C THR A 254 2.49 -0.59 -12.36
N ILE A 255 1.61 -0.26 -13.30
CA ILE A 255 0.70 -1.23 -13.92
C ILE A 255 1.50 -2.32 -14.66
N ASP A 256 2.47 -1.93 -15.47
CA ASP A 256 3.31 -2.88 -16.21
C ASP A 256 4.09 -3.81 -15.29
N ALA A 257 4.68 -3.26 -14.24
CA ALA A 257 5.42 -4.05 -13.24
C ALA A 257 4.52 -5.05 -12.50
N LEU A 258 3.29 -4.64 -12.13
CA LEU A 258 2.31 -5.52 -11.50
C LEU A 258 1.79 -6.58 -12.48
N ALA A 259 1.54 -6.23 -13.75
CA ALA A 259 1.15 -7.19 -14.78
C ALA A 259 2.25 -8.23 -15.04
N ASP A 260 3.53 -7.83 -15.02
CA ASP A 260 4.67 -8.75 -15.10
C ASP A 260 4.71 -9.71 -13.91
N LEU A 261 4.55 -9.19 -12.69
CA LEU A 261 4.50 -10.00 -11.47
C LEU A 261 3.40 -11.06 -11.55
N LEU A 262 2.19 -10.66 -11.94
CA LEU A 262 1.00 -11.53 -11.94
C LEU A 262 0.99 -12.59 -13.05
N ARG A 263 1.93 -12.53 -14.02
CA ARG A 263 2.13 -13.55 -15.04
C ARG A 263 3.13 -14.66 -14.66
N ARG A 264 3.83 -14.52 -13.56
CA ARG A 264 4.81 -15.51 -13.05
C ARG A 264 4.09 -16.64 -12.30
#